data_af20318134904ca1369cf6317a8f05f2
#
_entry.id   af20318134904ca1369cf6317a8f05f2
#
_cell.length_a   1.000
_cell.length_b   1.000
_cell.length_c   1.000
_cell.angle_alpha   90.00
_cell.angle_beta   90.00
_cell.angle_gamma   90.00
#
_symmetry.space_group_name_H-M   'P 1'
#
loop_
_entity.id
_entity.type
_entity.pdbx_description
1 polymer ?
#
loop_
_entity_poly.entity_id
_entity_poly.type
_entity_poly.pdbx_seq_one_letter_code
_entity_poly.pdbx_strand_id
1 'polypeptide(L)'
;MQNEILYNTQVIGFLEEIWGDGFLSPGGPEEVARVINGVNIAGKYVLDIGSGSGACAVLLVSEHNAARVIGIDVEGPVCEAANRRAKLAGVEDRVEILKINPGPFPFDASTFDIVFSKDSIIHIPDKAEMARQAFRVLKPGGQFAASDWLISHEGSPSPQMADYIKEEGLEFAMASPTIYLQAMQDAGFVEVEFVNRNPWYAKVAAKELVWLSGPDRNDLSERHGTDYIDHQVEVWTKLVGVLESGEHCPHHIRARKPA
;
A
#
# COMPACT_ATOMS: atom_id res chain seq x y z
N MET A 1 -17.58 19.37 3.38
CA MET A 1 -17.38 18.20 4.24
C MET A 1 -15.93 18.28 4.68
N GLN A 2 -15.64 18.29 5.99
CA GLN A 2 -14.25 18.15 6.48
C GLN A 2 -13.81 16.73 6.07
N ASN A 3 -12.72 16.61 5.31
CA ASN A 3 -12.11 15.30 5.10
C ASN A 3 -11.75 14.76 6.49
N GLU A 4 -12.37 13.69 6.89
CA GLU A 4 -12.02 12.98 8.10
C GLU A 4 -10.61 12.41 7.88
N ILE A 5 -9.69 12.66 8.81
CA ILE A 5 -8.31 12.16 8.73
C ILE A 5 -8.36 10.67 9.06
N LEU A 6 -8.18 9.81 8.05
CA LEU A 6 -8.23 8.36 8.22
C LEU A 6 -7.00 7.85 9.00
N TYR A 7 -5.82 8.40 8.73
CA TYR A 7 -4.56 8.02 9.37
C TYR A 7 -4.12 9.09 10.39
N ASN A 8 -4.75 9.10 11.55
CA ASN A 8 -4.32 9.93 12.67
C ASN A 8 -3.16 9.27 13.45
N THR A 9 -2.59 9.97 14.43
CA THR A 9 -1.44 9.49 15.21
C THR A 9 -1.70 8.16 15.93
N GLN A 10 -2.92 7.91 16.39
CA GLN A 10 -3.29 6.65 17.05
C GLN A 10 -3.27 5.49 16.07
N VAL A 11 -3.90 5.66 14.90
CA VAL A 11 -3.93 4.64 13.84
C VAL A 11 -2.51 4.34 13.35
N ILE A 12 -1.71 5.38 13.03
CA ILE A 12 -0.31 5.20 12.63
C ILE A 12 0.46 4.41 13.69
N GLY A 13 0.39 4.81 14.97
CA GLY A 13 1.12 4.16 16.04
C GLY A 13 0.72 2.69 16.24
N PHE A 14 -0.56 2.38 16.13
CA PHE A 14 -1.06 1.00 16.21
C PHE A 14 -0.58 0.14 15.03
N LEU A 15 -0.66 0.65 13.79
CA LEU A 15 -0.22 -0.08 12.61
C LEU A 15 1.29 -0.30 12.61
N GLU A 16 2.07 0.69 13.03
CA GLU A 16 3.52 0.55 13.19
C GLU A 16 3.90 -0.46 14.29
N GLU A 17 3.08 -0.61 15.32
CA GLU A 17 3.31 -1.63 16.35
C GLU A 17 3.11 -3.05 15.82
N ILE A 18 2.12 -3.25 14.94
CA ILE A 18 1.86 -4.56 14.31
C ILE A 18 2.89 -4.88 13.23
N TRP A 19 3.19 -3.91 12.34
CA TRP A 19 3.91 -4.17 11.09
C TRP A 19 5.33 -3.64 11.04
N GLY A 20 5.75 -2.93 12.10
CA GLY A 20 7.07 -2.34 12.21
C GLY A 20 7.09 -0.85 11.88
N ASP A 21 8.11 -0.17 12.39
CA ASP A 21 8.29 1.28 12.30
C ASP A 21 8.16 1.79 10.85
N GLY A 22 7.18 2.64 10.60
CA GLY A 22 6.86 3.25 9.30
C GLY A 22 6.08 2.39 8.34
N PHE A 23 5.70 1.16 8.69
CA PHE A 23 4.84 0.32 7.86
C PHE A 23 3.37 0.47 8.27
N LEU A 24 2.51 0.76 7.30
CA LEU A 24 1.05 0.85 7.46
C LEU A 24 0.32 -0.30 6.78
N SER A 25 1.06 -1.36 6.41
CA SER A 25 0.53 -2.60 5.81
C SER A 25 1.48 -3.78 6.05
N PRO A 26 1.00 -5.03 5.97
CA PRO A 26 1.74 -6.22 6.42
C PRO A 26 3.03 -6.50 5.65
N GLY A 27 3.97 -7.19 6.30
CA GLY A 27 5.09 -7.88 5.70
C GLY A 27 6.43 -7.15 5.68
N GLY A 28 6.46 -5.87 6.06
CA GLY A 28 7.72 -5.16 6.28
C GLY A 28 8.71 -5.25 5.11
N PRO A 29 10.03 -5.24 5.42
CA PRO A 29 11.09 -5.27 4.40
C PRO A 29 11.06 -6.49 3.48
N GLU A 30 10.69 -7.65 4.01
CA GLU A 30 10.64 -8.89 3.21
C GLU A 30 9.57 -8.82 2.12
N GLU A 31 8.40 -8.24 2.40
CA GLU A 31 7.34 -8.13 1.40
C GLU A 31 7.68 -7.05 0.38
N VAL A 32 8.31 -5.94 0.76
CA VAL A 32 8.87 -4.96 -0.19
C VAL A 32 9.83 -5.63 -1.14
N ALA A 33 10.78 -6.42 -0.65
CA ALA A 33 11.73 -7.16 -1.48
C ALA A 33 11.04 -8.12 -2.47
N ARG A 34 9.89 -8.72 -2.08
CA ARG A 34 9.08 -9.57 -2.97
C ARG A 34 8.35 -8.77 -4.04
N VAL A 35 7.80 -7.59 -3.69
CA VAL A 35 7.14 -6.69 -4.65
C VAL A 35 8.10 -6.31 -5.77
N ILE A 36 9.32 -5.91 -5.42
CA ILE A 36 10.34 -5.45 -6.36
C ILE A 36 11.20 -6.59 -6.96
N ASN A 37 10.87 -7.86 -6.66
CA ASN A 37 11.63 -8.98 -7.22
C ASN A 37 11.61 -8.96 -8.75
N GLY A 38 12.79 -8.96 -9.37
CA GLY A 38 12.96 -8.81 -10.82
C GLY A 38 12.97 -7.37 -11.31
N VAL A 39 12.81 -6.37 -10.43
CA VAL A 39 12.92 -4.94 -10.75
C VAL A 39 14.26 -4.40 -10.31
N ASN A 40 15.01 -3.78 -11.21
CA ASN A 40 16.31 -3.19 -10.88
C ASN A 40 16.13 -1.80 -10.27
N ILE A 41 16.14 -1.72 -8.93
CA ILE A 41 15.98 -0.48 -8.15
C ILE A 41 17.28 0.32 -8.06
N ALA A 42 18.44 -0.35 -8.08
CA ALA A 42 19.71 0.30 -7.83
C ALA A 42 20.02 1.43 -8.84
N GLY A 43 20.29 2.62 -8.31
CA GLY A 43 20.59 3.82 -9.10
C GLY A 43 19.36 4.45 -9.80
N LYS A 44 18.13 4.01 -9.49
CA LYS A 44 16.89 4.45 -10.14
C LYS A 44 16.20 5.59 -9.40
N TYR A 45 15.45 6.39 -10.15
CA TYR A 45 14.56 7.41 -9.65
C TYR A 45 13.14 6.81 -9.56
N VAL A 46 12.61 6.75 -8.34
CA VAL A 46 11.38 6.01 -8.01
C VAL A 46 10.29 6.99 -7.59
N LEU A 47 9.07 6.80 -8.09
CA LEU A 47 7.84 7.35 -7.52
C LEU A 47 7.19 6.29 -6.63
N ASP A 48 6.89 6.64 -5.37
CA ASP A 48 6.16 5.80 -4.42
C ASP A 48 4.74 6.37 -4.23
N ILE A 49 3.72 5.66 -4.75
CA ILE A 49 2.30 6.08 -4.70
C ILE A 49 1.69 5.59 -3.39
N GLY A 50 1.17 6.52 -2.57
CA GLY A 50 0.64 6.23 -1.25
C GLY A 50 1.76 5.80 -0.31
N SER A 51 2.76 6.66 -0.15
CA SER A 51 3.99 6.36 0.59
C SER A 51 3.78 6.18 2.10
N GLY A 52 2.58 6.49 2.61
CA GLY A 52 2.25 6.34 4.02
C GLY A 52 3.27 7.03 4.93
N SER A 53 3.63 6.40 6.04
CA SER A 53 4.63 6.94 6.97
C SER A 53 6.09 6.67 6.59
N GLY A 54 6.35 6.22 5.34
CA GLY A 54 7.62 6.36 4.64
C GLY A 54 8.62 5.21 4.78
N ALA A 55 8.27 4.10 5.43
CA ALA A 55 9.21 2.98 5.55
C ALA A 55 9.65 2.43 4.20
N CYS A 56 8.71 2.26 3.23
CA CYS A 56 9.04 1.77 1.90
C CYS A 56 10.02 2.70 1.18
N ALA A 57 9.75 4.01 1.18
CA ALA A 57 10.62 5.00 0.53
C ALA A 57 12.04 5.00 1.11
N VAL A 58 12.16 4.97 2.45
CA VAL A 58 13.46 4.87 3.15
C VAL A 58 14.16 3.57 2.79
N LEU A 59 13.46 2.44 2.83
CA LEU A 59 14.01 1.12 2.52
C LEU A 59 14.53 1.02 1.08
N LEU A 60 13.78 1.55 0.10
CA LEU A 60 14.19 1.57 -1.30
C LEU A 60 15.53 2.29 -1.50
N VAL A 61 15.77 3.34 -0.71
CA VAL A 61 17.06 4.08 -0.75
C VAL A 61 18.14 3.37 0.03
N SER A 62 17.87 2.97 1.29
CA SER A 62 18.90 2.48 2.21
C SER A 62 19.37 1.05 1.91
N GLU A 63 18.44 0.17 1.53
CA GLU A 63 18.75 -1.26 1.32
C GLU A 63 18.76 -1.66 -0.16
N HIS A 64 17.92 -1.03 -0.99
CA HIS A 64 17.84 -1.34 -2.42
C HIS A 64 18.61 -0.36 -3.32
N ASN A 65 19.30 0.63 -2.73
CA ASN A 65 20.17 1.58 -3.41
C ASN A 65 19.47 2.40 -4.51
N ALA A 66 18.18 2.74 -4.34
CA ALA A 66 17.54 3.73 -5.21
C ALA A 66 18.34 5.03 -5.18
N ALA A 67 18.51 5.69 -6.32
CA ALA A 67 19.19 6.99 -6.36
C ALA A 67 18.36 8.06 -5.64
N ARG A 68 17.07 8.04 -5.86
CA ARG A 68 16.12 8.96 -5.21
C ARG A 68 14.70 8.34 -5.21
N VAL A 69 13.94 8.63 -4.17
CA VAL A 69 12.51 8.30 -4.07
C VAL A 69 11.73 9.57 -3.82
N ILE A 70 10.70 9.83 -4.64
CA ILE A 70 9.64 10.78 -4.32
C ILE A 70 8.42 9.97 -3.94
N GLY A 71 7.95 10.13 -2.71
CA GLY A 71 6.67 9.60 -2.28
C GLY A 71 5.56 10.62 -2.43
N ILE A 72 4.36 10.17 -2.72
CA ILE A 72 3.14 10.98 -2.71
C ILE A 72 2.09 10.37 -1.82
N ASP A 73 1.41 11.20 -1.05
CA ASP A 73 0.28 10.79 -0.23
C ASP A 73 -0.73 11.93 -0.11
N VAL A 74 -1.98 11.62 0.20
CA VAL A 74 -3.05 12.63 0.40
C VAL A 74 -3.21 13.02 1.87
N GLU A 75 -2.71 12.20 2.79
CA GLU A 75 -2.84 12.38 4.22
C GLU A 75 -1.66 13.17 4.81
N GLY A 76 -1.94 14.35 5.37
CA GLY A 76 -0.90 15.23 5.95
C GLY A 76 -0.08 14.56 7.06
N PRO A 77 -0.71 13.94 8.07
CA PRO A 77 0.00 13.32 9.20
C PRO A 77 1.00 12.24 8.77
N VAL A 78 0.67 11.40 7.78
CA VAL A 78 1.61 10.38 7.30
C VAL A 78 2.76 11.00 6.52
N CYS A 79 2.52 12.04 5.71
CA CYS A 79 3.60 12.76 5.01
C CYS A 79 4.60 13.38 6.00
N GLU A 80 4.11 13.97 7.10
CA GLU A 80 4.95 14.53 8.14
C GLU A 80 5.77 13.43 8.86
N ALA A 81 5.14 12.30 9.17
CA ALA A 81 5.82 11.15 9.77
C ALA A 81 6.91 10.62 8.83
N ALA A 82 6.61 10.47 7.55
CA ALA A 82 7.53 9.98 6.53
C ALA A 82 8.76 10.89 6.36
N ASN A 83 8.57 12.20 6.27
CA ASN A 83 9.69 13.13 6.16
C ASN A 83 10.55 13.16 7.44
N ARG A 84 9.95 13.02 8.64
CA ARG A 84 10.72 12.85 9.88
C ARG A 84 11.53 11.55 9.85
N ARG A 85 10.95 10.44 9.37
CA ARG A 85 11.64 9.14 9.25
C ARG A 85 12.81 9.22 8.27
N ALA A 86 12.64 9.83 7.11
CA ALA A 86 13.73 10.04 6.15
C ALA A 86 14.91 10.81 6.77
N LYS A 87 14.62 11.85 7.56
CA LYS A 87 15.62 12.62 8.30
C LYS A 87 16.32 11.79 9.38
N LEU A 88 15.58 11.02 10.17
CA LEU A 88 16.16 10.15 11.20
C LEU A 88 17.03 9.04 10.61
N ALA A 89 16.69 8.55 9.43
CA ALA A 89 17.48 7.58 8.68
C ALA A 89 18.69 8.21 7.94
N GLY A 90 18.81 9.55 7.92
CA GLY A 90 19.90 10.27 7.23
C GLY A 90 19.84 10.13 5.71
N VAL A 91 18.62 10.06 5.15
CA VAL A 91 18.38 9.91 3.70
C VAL A 91 17.47 11.02 3.12
N GLU A 92 17.26 12.10 3.86
CA GLU A 92 16.40 13.22 3.47
C GLU A 92 16.86 13.97 2.21
N ASP A 93 18.10 13.79 1.80
CA ASP A 93 18.63 14.27 0.52
C ASP A 93 18.17 13.43 -0.69
N ARG A 94 17.73 12.20 -0.44
CA ARG A 94 17.30 11.22 -1.46
C ARG A 94 15.85 10.77 -1.34
N VAL A 95 15.19 11.04 -0.22
CA VAL A 95 13.77 10.72 0.03
C VAL A 95 13.01 12.00 0.31
N GLU A 96 11.99 12.27 -0.48
CA GLU A 96 11.09 13.41 -0.31
C GLU A 96 9.65 12.92 -0.40
N ILE A 97 8.82 13.25 0.60
CA ILE A 97 7.40 12.88 0.60
C ILE A 97 6.55 14.13 0.46
N LEU A 98 5.72 14.12 -0.57
CA LEU A 98 4.87 15.24 -0.95
C LEU A 98 3.41 14.94 -0.62
N LYS A 99 2.79 15.83 0.15
CA LYS A 99 1.33 15.83 0.24
C LYS A 99 0.74 16.37 -1.05
N ILE A 100 -0.16 15.59 -1.66
CA ILE A 100 -0.89 15.98 -2.87
C ILE A 100 -2.40 15.97 -2.62
N ASN A 101 -3.16 16.56 -3.54
CA ASN A 101 -4.60 16.33 -3.61
C ASN A 101 -4.90 15.13 -4.51
N PRO A 102 -6.03 14.40 -4.29
CA PRO A 102 -6.49 13.40 -5.24
C PRO A 102 -6.59 13.98 -6.66
N GLY A 103 -6.07 13.26 -7.66
CA GLY A 103 -6.09 13.72 -9.05
C GLY A 103 -4.83 13.33 -9.83
N PRO A 104 -4.52 14.04 -10.92
CA PRO A 104 -3.33 13.77 -11.72
C PRO A 104 -2.04 13.92 -10.91
N PHE A 105 -1.06 13.05 -11.16
CA PHE A 105 0.25 13.15 -10.49
C PHE A 105 0.97 14.44 -10.91
N PRO A 106 1.49 15.24 -9.95
CA PRO A 106 2.05 16.58 -10.21
C PRO A 106 3.49 16.52 -10.77
N PHE A 107 3.72 15.60 -11.72
CA PHE A 107 5.03 15.40 -12.32
C PHE A 107 4.95 15.44 -13.84
N ASP A 108 6.05 15.78 -14.49
CA ASP A 108 6.17 15.71 -15.94
C ASP A 108 6.16 14.27 -16.46
N ALA A 109 5.81 14.09 -17.71
CA ALA A 109 5.91 12.79 -18.37
C ALA A 109 7.37 12.32 -18.41
N SER A 110 7.56 11.01 -18.35
CA SER A 110 8.90 10.37 -18.47
C SER A 110 9.91 10.87 -17.43
N THR A 111 9.46 11.05 -16.20
CA THR A 111 10.29 11.51 -15.06
C THR A 111 10.95 10.35 -14.32
N PHE A 112 10.21 9.28 -14.06
CA PHE A 112 10.64 8.20 -13.18
C PHE A 112 11.09 6.96 -13.94
N ASP A 113 12.09 6.27 -13.42
CA ASP A 113 12.50 4.96 -13.93
C ASP A 113 11.55 3.86 -13.44
N ILE A 114 11.01 4.03 -12.21
CA ILE A 114 10.13 3.08 -11.55
C ILE A 114 8.96 3.82 -10.90
N VAL A 115 7.77 3.23 -11.00
CA VAL A 115 6.61 3.54 -10.16
C VAL A 115 6.39 2.36 -9.24
N PHE A 116 6.42 2.64 -7.95
CA PHE A 116 6.20 1.69 -6.86
C PHE A 116 4.94 2.05 -6.09
N SER A 117 4.27 1.07 -5.51
CA SER A 117 3.21 1.28 -4.51
C SER A 117 3.09 0.05 -3.61
N LYS A 118 2.74 0.26 -2.35
CA LYS A 118 2.46 -0.86 -1.44
C LYS A 118 1.15 -0.66 -0.70
N ASP A 119 0.15 -1.48 -1.10
CA ASP A 119 -1.15 -1.62 -0.44
C ASP A 119 -1.96 -0.31 -0.28
N SER A 120 -1.82 0.63 -1.24
CA SER A 120 -2.48 1.93 -1.18
C SER A 120 -3.34 2.28 -2.40
N ILE A 121 -3.14 1.60 -3.54
CA ILE A 121 -3.95 1.85 -4.75
C ILE A 121 -5.42 1.45 -4.52
N ILE A 122 -5.72 0.59 -3.55
CA ILE A 122 -7.08 0.25 -3.10
C ILE A 122 -7.94 1.50 -2.83
N HIS A 123 -7.32 2.61 -2.38
CA HIS A 123 -8.01 3.87 -2.11
C HIS A 123 -8.22 4.75 -3.35
N ILE A 124 -7.69 4.36 -4.53
CA ILE A 124 -7.84 5.11 -5.78
C ILE A 124 -9.00 4.52 -6.59
N PRO A 125 -10.18 5.21 -6.70
CA PRO A 125 -11.36 4.63 -7.35
C PRO A 125 -11.15 4.36 -8.85
N ASP A 126 -10.53 5.29 -9.57
CA ASP A 126 -10.29 5.19 -11.01
C ASP A 126 -8.94 4.49 -11.29
N LYS A 127 -8.98 3.14 -11.40
CA LYS A 127 -7.80 2.33 -11.73
C LYS A 127 -7.27 2.62 -13.13
N ALA A 128 -8.14 3.01 -14.07
CA ALA A 128 -7.75 3.36 -15.42
C ALA A 128 -6.97 4.67 -15.45
N GLU A 129 -7.41 5.70 -14.70
CA GLU A 129 -6.67 6.95 -14.58
C GLU A 129 -5.37 6.74 -13.81
N MET A 130 -5.37 5.98 -12.73
CA MET A 130 -4.15 5.61 -12.01
C MET A 130 -3.12 4.97 -12.94
N ALA A 131 -3.52 3.98 -13.74
CA ALA A 131 -2.64 3.32 -14.70
C ALA A 131 -2.11 4.30 -15.77
N ARG A 132 -2.97 5.18 -16.32
CA ARG A 132 -2.57 6.22 -17.29
C ARG A 132 -1.54 7.18 -16.69
N GLN A 133 -1.75 7.64 -15.45
CA GLN A 133 -0.81 8.53 -14.77
C GLN A 133 0.53 7.85 -14.48
N ALA A 134 0.50 6.60 -13.98
CA ALA A 134 1.71 5.81 -13.77
C ALA A 134 2.49 5.61 -15.08
N PHE A 135 1.78 5.27 -16.17
CA PHE A 135 2.39 5.13 -17.50
C PHE A 135 2.98 6.46 -18.00
N ARG A 136 2.26 7.56 -17.82
CA ARG A 136 2.70 8.90 -18.26
C ARG A 136 4.00 9.31 -17.61
N VAL A 137 4.11 9.16 -16.31
CA VAL A 137 5.29 9.61 -15.54
C VAL A 137 6.49 8.68 -15.65
N LEU A 138 6.29 7.42 -16.07
CA LEU A 138 7.38 6.49 -16.35
C LEU A 138 8.11 6.88 -17.61
N LYS A 139 9.45 6.76 -17.58
CA LYS A 139 10.31 6.81 -18.77
C LYS A 139 10.02 5.62 -19.70
N PRO A 140 10.31 5.73 -21.02
CA PRO A 140 10.38 4.55 -21.87
C PRO A 140 11.28 3.46 -21.26
N GLY A 141 10.84 2.20 -21.27
CA GLY A 141 11.52 1.09 -20.60
C GLY A 141 11.37 1.04 -19.09
N GLY A 142 10.69 2.00 -18.46
CA GLY A 142 10.43 2.04 -17.03
C GLY A 142 9.49 0.95 -16.55
N GLN A 143 9.53 0.64 -15.25
CA GLN A 143 8.79 -0.47 -14.65
C GLN A 143 7.79 0.01 -13.60
N PHE A 144 6.66 -0.69 -13.53
CA PHE A 144 5.67 -0.58 -12.46
C PHE A 144 5.77 -1.80 -11.57
N ALA A 145 5.80 -1.61 -10.26
CA ALA A 145 5.81 -2.70 -9.27
C ALA A 145 4.97 -2.31 -8.07
N ALA A 146 3.92 -3.05 -7.80
CA ALA A 146 3.04 -2.76 -6.66
C ALA A 146 2.58 -4.04 -5.95
N SER A 147 2.20 -3.91 -4.69
CA SER A 147 1.22 -4.77 -4.03
C SER A 147 -0.05 -3.99 -3.79
N ASP A 148 -1.19 -4.67 -3.87
CA ASP A 148 -2.46 -4.06 -3.54
C ASP A 148 -3.51 -5.08 -3.13
N TRP A 149 -4.52 -4.62 -2.40
CA TRP A 149 -5.64 -5.39 -1.90
C TRP A 149 -6.77 -5.42 -2.93
N LEU A 150 -6.93 -6.56 -3.61
CA LEU A 150 -7.91 -6.74 -4.68
C LEU A 150 -9.14 -7.52 -4.18
N ILE A 151 -10.21 -7.47 -4.95
CA ILE A 151 -11.36 -8.38 -4.83
C ILE A 151 -11.33 -9.39 -5.98
N SER A 152 -11.71 -10.64 -5.72
CA SER A 152 -11.53 -11.73 -6.70
C SER A 152 -12.48 -11.69 -7.90
N HIS A 153 -13.47 -10.81 -7.92
CA HIS A 153 -14.50 -10.73 -8.96
C HIS A 153 -14.94 -9.29 -9.25
N GLU A 154 -15.78 -9.10 -10.27
CA GLU A 154 -16.27 -7.80 -10.73
C GLU A 154 -17.68 -7.45 -10.22
N GLY A 155 -18.32 -8.36 -9.49
CA GLY A 155 -19.67 -8.15 -8.93
C GLY A 155 -19.65 -7.34 -7.63
N SER A 156 -20.84 -7.15 -7.07
CA SER A 156 -20.95 -6.58 -5.72
C SER A 156 -20.25 -7.48 -4.70
N PRO A 157 -19.62 -6.91 -3.67
CA PRO A 157 -19.07 -7.70 -2.57
C PRO A 157 -20.09 -8.65 -1.97
N SER A 158 -19.64 -9.83 -1.53
CA SER A 158 -20.50 -10.73 -0.74
C SER A 158 -20.96 -10.03 0.55
N PRO A 159 -22.01 -10.53 1.22
CA PRO A 159 -22.41 -9.97 2.53
C PRO A 159 -21.28 -9.95 3.55
N GLN A 160 -20.40 -10.97 3.55
CA GLN A 160 -19.24 -11.05 4.45
C GLN A 160 -18.21 -9.97 4.10
N MET A 161 -17.93 -9.78 2.83
CA MET A 161 -16.99 -8.76 2.36
C MET A 161 -17.52 -7.34 2.58
N ALA A 162 -18.82 -7.13 2.35
CA ALA A 162 -19.46 -5.84 2.61
C ALA A 162 -19.45 -5.48 4.12
N ASP A 163 -19.61 -6.48 4.99
CA ASP A 163 -19.54 -6.30 6.42
C ASP A 163 -18.10 -5.97 6.87
N TYR A 164 -17.08 -6.62 6.28
CA TYR A 164 -15.68 -6.29 6.52
C TYR A 164 -15.36 -4.83 6.09
N ILE A 165 -15.72 -4.45 4.86
CA ILE A 165 -15.48 -3.09 4.34
C ILE A 165 -16.10 -2.03 5.25
N LYS A 166 -17.32 -2.29 5.73
CA LYS A 166 -18.02 -1.38 6.64
C LYS A 166 -17.31 -1.26 7.98
N GLU A 167 -16.81 -2.37 8.55
CA GLU A 167 -16.15 -2.39 9.84
C GLU A 167 -14.79 -1.71 9.79
N GLU A 168 -14.03 -1.96 8.71
CA GLU A 168 -12.73 -1.32 8.48
C GLU A 168 -12.82 0.20 8.42
N GLY A 169 -13.93 0.72 7.87
CA GLY A 169 -14.19 2.16 7.81
C GLY A 169 -13.28 2.95 6.87
N LEU A 170 -12.34 2.31 6.20
CA LEU A 170 -11.52 2.90 5.14
C LEU A 170 -12.29 2.81 3.83
N GLU A 171 -12.40 3.90 3.09
CA GLU A 171 -13.11 3.95 1.80
C GLU A 171 -12.39 3.10 0.74
N PHE A 172 -12.64 1.78 0.73
CA PHE A 172 -12.04 0.87 -0.23
C PHE A 172 -12.72 0.96 -1.61
N ALA A 173 -11.92 1.19 -2.62
CA ALA A 173 -12.31 1.12 -4.03
C ALA A 173 -11.65 -0.10 -4.68
N MET A 174 -11.90 -1.30 -4.12
CA MET A 174 -11.31 -2.54 -4.60
C MET A 174 -11.69 -2.82 -6.05
N ALA A 175 -10.75 -3.39 -6.81
CA ALA A 175 -10.98 -3.86 -8.17
C ALA A 175 -10.45 -5.29 -8.32
N SER A 176 -10.99 -6.02 -9.32
CA SER A 176 -10.53 -7.37 -9.63
C SER A 176 -9.19 -7.35 -10.39
N PRO A 177 -8.46 -8.47 -10.40
CA PRO A 177 -7.30 -8.62 -11.27
C PRO A 177 -7.61 -8.33 -12.75
N THR A 178 -8.81 -8.66 -13.22
CA THR A 178 -9.26 -8.38 -14.60
C THR A 178 -9.34 -6.88 -14.86
N ILE A 179 -9.96 -6.12 -13.95
CA ILE A 179 -10.07 -4.65 -14.08
C ILE A 179 -8.68 -4.01 -14.06
N TYR A 180 -7.79 -4.44 -13.16
CA TYR A 180 -6.40 -3.95 -13.14
C TYR A 180 -5.66 -4.28 -14.42
N LEU A 181 -5.76 -5.53 -14.92
CA LEU A 181 -5.12 -5.94 -16.16
C LEU A 181 -5.58 -5.08 -17.33
N GLN A 182 -6.89 -4.87 -17.46
CA GLN A 182 -7.45 -4.03 -18.53
C GLN A 182 -6.95 -2.58 -18.42
N ALA A 183 -6.98 -2.01 -17.22
CA ALA A 183 -6.50 -0.64 -16.97
C ALA A 183 -5.02 -0.47 -17.35
N MET A 184 -4.18 -1.43 -16.99
CA MET A 184 -2.75 -1.41 -17.32
C MET A 184 -2.50 -1.57 -18.83
N GLN A 185 -3.22 -2.49 -19.49
CA GLN A 185 -3.09 -2.70 -20.93
C GLN A 185 -3.60 -1.50 -21.73
N ASP A 186 -4.74 -0.91 -21.35
CA ASP A 186 -5.29 0.27 -22.00
C ASP A 186 -4.40 1.52 -21.84
N ALA A 187 -3.64 1.60 -20.73
CA ALA A 187 -2.63 2.63 -20.54
C ALA A 187 -1.39 2.43 -21.41
N GLY A 188 -1.18 1.24 -21.99
CA GLY A 188 -0.06 0.89 -22.86
C GLY A 188 1.04 0.06 -22.19
N PHE A 189 0.84 -0.42 -20.97
CA PHE A 189 1.78 -1.34 -20.32
C PHE A 189 1.83 -2.69 -21.03
N VAL A 190 3.02 -3.29 -21.05
CA VAL A 190 3.29 -4.64 -21.54
C VAL A 190 3.84 -5.49 -20.40
N GLU A 191 3.89 -6.81 -20.59
CA GLU A 191 4.42 -7.76 -19.59
C GLU A 191 3.73 -7.60 -18.23
N VAL A 192 2.40 -7.47 -18.24
CA VAL A 192 1.62 -7.29 -17.01
C VAL A 192 1.48 -8.63 -16.31
N GLU A 193 2.04 -8.73 -15.12
CA GLU A 193 2.06 -9.94 -14.28
C GLU A 193 1.31 -9.70 -12.98
N PHE A 194 0.56 -10.73 -12.56
CA PHE A 194 -0.11 -10.77 -11.25
C PHE A 194 0.38 -11.98 -10.46
N VAL A 195 0.78 -11.76 -9.23
CA VAL A 195 1.14 -12.83 -8.29
C VAL A 195 0.17 -12.79 -7.12
N ASN A 196 -0.70 -13.81 -7.02
CA ASN A 196 -1.63 -13.92 -5.91
C ASN A 196 -0.88 -14.15 -4.59
N ARG A 197 -1.07 -13.25 -3.63
CA ARG A 197 -0.45 -13.28 -2.31
C ARG A 197 -1.44 -13.68 -1.21
N ASN A 198 -2.71 -13.90 -1.54
CA ASN A 198 -3.76 -14.23 -0.57
C ASN A 198 -3.36 -15.35 0.41
N PRO A 199 -2.76 -16.49 -0.02
CA PRO A 199 -2.41 -17.56 0.92
C PRO A 199 -1.39 -17.14 2.00
N TRP A 200 -0.57 -16.13 1.69
CA TRP A 200 0.38 -15.57 2.66
C TRP A 200 -0.32 -14.54 3.56
N TYR A 201 -1.07 -13.60 2.99
CA TYR A 201 -1.81 -12.59 3.76
C TYR A 201 -2.82 -13.21 4.74
N ALA A 202 -3.54 -14.26 4.34
CA ALA A 202 -4.45 -15.00 5.22
C ALA A 202 -3.72 -15.58 6.45
N LYS A 203 -2.52 -16.13 6.27
CA LYS A 203 -1.70 -16.64 7.38
C LYS A 203 -1.18 -15.53 8.29
N VAL A 204 -0.84 -14.38 7.72
CA VAL A 204 -0.37 -13.22 8.49
C VAL A 204 -1.52 -12.66 9.30
N ALA A 205 -2.66 -12.36 8.69
CA ALA A 205 -3.84 -11.83 9.37
C ALA A 205 -4.34 -12.76 10.50
N ALA A 206 -4.31 -14.09 10.28
CA ALA A 206 -4.67 -15.06 11.32
C ALA A 206 -3.69 -15.01 12.53
N LYS A 207 -2.39 -14.83 12.30
CA LYS A 207 -1.40 -14.68 13.39
C LYS A 207 -1.58 -13.36 14.13
N GLU A 208 -1.86 -12.28 13.40
CA GLU A 208 -2.13 -10.96 13.98
C GLU A 208 -3.41 -10.99 14.84
N LEU A 209 -4.47 -11.65 14.38
CA LEU A 209 -5.69 -11.85 15.18
C LEU A 209 -5.42 -12.63 16.47
N VAL A 210 -4.59 -13.68 16.40
CA VAL A 210 -4.18 -14.44 17.60
C VAL A 210 -3.41 -13.54 18.57
N TRP A 211 -2.53 -12.68 18.09
CA TRP A 211 -1.79 -11.72 18.91
C TRP A 211 -2.72 -10.67 19.52
N LEU A 212 -3.61 -10.03 18.74
CA LEU A 212 -4.57 -9.04 19.19
C LEU A 212 -5.54 -9.59 20.26
N SER A 213 -5.89 -10.88 20.19
CA SER A 213 -6.82 -11.56 21.08
C SER A 213 -6.13 -12.32 22.21
N GLY A 214 -4.80 -12.38 22.20
CA GLY A 214 -3.97 -13.21 23.06
C GLY A 214 -3.58 -12.55 24.38
N PRO A 215 -2.50 -13.06 25.03
CA PRO A 215 -2.04 -12.56 26.32
C PRO A 215 -1.65 -11.09 26.33
N ASP A 216 -1.18 -10.55 25.19
CA ASP A 216 -0.71 -9.17 25.05
C ASP A 216 -1.86 -8.15 24.94
N ARG A 217 -3.13 -8.61 24.81
CA ARG A 217 -4.30 -7.74 24.63
C ARG A 217 -4.44 -6.67 25.72
N ASN A 218 -4.15 -7.00 26.98
CA ASN A 218 -4.25 -6.02 28.07
C ASN A 218 -3.23 -4.89 27.89
N ASP A 219 -1.99 -5.22 27.55
CA ASP A 219 -0.93 -4.25 27.31
C ASP A 219 -1.23 -3.38 26.08
N LEU A 220 -1.81 -3.96 25.03
CA LEU A 220 -2.30 -3.24 23.85
C LEU A 220 -3.43 -2.28 24.22
N SER A 221 -4.38 -2.74 25.04
CA SER A 221 -5.50 -1.92 25.52
C SER A 221 -5.04 -0.75 26.40
N GLU A 222 -3.99 -0.93 27.19
CA GLU A 222 -3.38 0.16 27.98
C GLU A 222 -2.73 1.23 27.08
N ARG A 223 -2.11 0.84 25.97
CA ARG A 223 -1.45 1.78 25.03
C ARG A 223 -2.40 2.46 24.06
N HIS A 224 -3.38 1.72 23.53
CA HIS A 224 -4.24 2.19 22.43
C HIS A 224 -5.69 2.45 22.84
N GLY A 225 -6.10 2.02 24.05
CA GLY A 225 -7.49 2.08 24.52
C GLY A 225 -8.26 0.77 24.28
N THR A 226 -9.04 0.37 25.27
CA THR A 226 -9.78 -0.91 25.25
C THR A 226 -10.78 -0.96 24.09
N ASP A 227 -11.61 0.06 23.93
CA ASP A 227 -12.62 0.11 22.86
C ASP A 227 -12.00 0.06 21.47
N TYR A 228 -10.82 0.68 21.29
CA TYR A 228 -10.10 0.63 20.03
C TYR A 228 -9.57 -0.78 19.73
N ILE A 229 -8.94 -1.44 20.70
CA ILE A 229 -8.43 -2.81 20.53
C ILE A 229 -9.57 -3.81 20.32
N ASP A 230 -10.70 -3.64 21.03
CA ASP A 230 -11.89 -4.48 20.83
C ASP A 230 -12.41 -4.36 19.39
N HIS A 231 -12.49 -3.15 18.87
CA HIS A 231 -12.84 -2.89 17.48
C HIS A 231 -11.83 -3.53 16.51
N GLN A 232 -10.52 -3.39 16.75
CA GLN A 232 -9.50 -4.01 15.89
C GLN A 232 -9.61 -5.55 15.88
N VAL A 233 -9.95 -6.19 16.99
CA VAL A 233 -10.21 -7.64 17.03
C VAL A 233 -11.40 -8.02 16.12
N GLU A 234 -12.46 -7.19 16.09
CA GLU A 234 -13.60 -7.41 15.17
C GLU A 234 -13.19 -7.24 13.70
N VAL A 235 -12.45 -6.17 13.39
CA VAL A 235 -11.91 -5.92 12.04
C VAL A 235 -11.06 -7.10 11.56
N TRP A 236 -10.07 -7.54 12.38
CA TRP A 236 -9.19 -8.67 12.01
C TRP A 236 -9.94 -10.01 11.91
N THR A 237 -10.98 -10.21 12.72
CA THR A 237 -11.84 -11.40 12.62
C THR A 237 -12.55 -11.46 11.25
N LYS A 238 -13.08 -10.33 10.81
CA LYS A 238 -13.72 -10.21 9.49
C LYS A 238 -12.70 -10.30 8.36
N LEU A 239 -11.54 -9.64 8.50
CA LEU A 239 -10.43 -9.71 7.53
C LEU A 239 -9.98 -11.17 7.28
N VAL A 240 -9.74 -11.93 8.34
CA VAL A 240 -9.38 -13.35 8.23
C VAL A 240 -10.42 -14.11 7.44
N GLY A 241 -11.71 -13.91 7.74
CA GLY A 241 -12.80 -14.59 7.03
C GLY A 241 -12.84 -14.28 5.53
N VAL A 242 -12.66 -13.02 5.13
CA VAL A 242 -12.67 -12.64 3.69
C VAL A 242 -11.41 -13.04 2.95
N LEU A 243 -10.26 -13.16 3.64
CA LEU A 243 -9.03 -13.72 3.08
C LEU A 243 -9.13 -15.24 2.91
N GLU A 244 -9.67 -15.96 3.89
CA GLU A 244 -9.86 -17.41 3.82
C GLU A 244 -10.88 -17.82 2.75
N SER A 245 -11.92 -17.02 2.52
CA SER A 245 -12.85 -17.22 1.42
C SER A 245 -12.20 -17.02 0.05
N GLY A 246 -11.08 -16.29 -0.02
CA GLY A 246 -10.41 -15.89 -1.25
C GLY A 246 -11.07 -14.73 -1.98
N GLU A 247 -12.13 -14.15 -1.42
CA GLU A 247 -12.78 -12.98 -2.03
C GLU A 247 -11.90 -11.73 -1.91
N HIS A 248 -11.30 -11.50 -0.74
CA HIS A 248 -10.22 -10.52 -0.61
C HIS A 248 -8.90 -11.17 -1.03
N CYS A 249 -8.30 -10.68 -2.09
CA CYS A 249 -7.17 -11.36 -2.72
C CYS A 249 -6.00 -10.41 -3.03
N PRO A 250 -5.14 -10.11 -2.06
CA PRO A 250 -3.95 -9.29 -2.29
C PRO A 250 -3.06 -9.88 -3.41
N HIS A 251 -2.56 -8.99 -4.28
CA HIS A 251 -1.69 -9.37 -5.38
C HIS A 251 -0.47 -8.46 -5.48
N HIS A 252 0.65 -9.02 -5.95
CA HIS A 252 1.69 -8.22 -6.56
C HIS A 252 1.36 -7.99 -8.03
N ILE A 253 1.63 -6.78 -8.51
CA ILE A 253 1.37 -6.34 -9.88
C ILE A 253 2.68 -5.79 -10.44
N ARG A 254 3.14 -6.32 -11.57
CA ARG A 254 4.31 -5.82 -12.28
C ARG A 254 3.97 -5.57 -13.73
N ALA A 255 4.57 -4.54 -14.30
CA ALA A 255 4.38 -4.21 -15.69
C ALA A 255 5.55 -3.36 -16.21
N ARG A 256 5.68 -3.26 -17.53
CA ARG A 256 6.73 -2.46 -18.17
C ARG A 256 6.13 -1.48 -19.18
N LYS A 257 6.63 -0.24 -19.17
CA LYS A 257 6.41 0.69 -20.28
C LYS A 257 7.34 0.32 -21.43
N PRO A 258 6.86 0.16 -22.67
CA PRO A 258 7.73 -0.05 -23.83
C PRO A 258 8.84 0.99 -23.95
N ALA A 259 9.97 0.60 -24.57
CA ALA A 259 11.10 1.48 -24.84
C ALA A 259 10.80 2.49 -25.95
#